data_3cec7889a7fb9679c97d2fef08ac7641
#
_entry.id   3cec7889a7fb9679c97d2fef08ac7641
#
_cell.length_a   1.000
_cell.length_b   1.000
_cell.length_c   1.000
_cell.angle_alpha   90.00
_cell.angle_beta   90.00
_cell.angle_gamma   90.00
#
_symmetry.space_group_name_H-M   'P 1'
#
loop_
_entity.id
_entity.type
_entity.pdbx_description
1 polymer ?
#
loop_
_entity_poly.entity_id
_entity_poly.type
_entity_poly.pdbx_seq_one_letter_code
_entity_poly.pdbx_strand_id
1 'polypeptide(L)'
;MINLSEVQVASPRVHDVSCDPGCRWSSHVGVALDAAPDSDAAPGPEATWATDAVRTGLCGTVSPRVVKFPDGLYRVFYSQILPREGFPAGANDYDNATTRILSAVSTDGVTWTPEPGVRMGAQQGGAGDFRVVSSEVVPMASETERLRMYFECCRGSQQTRNAIRSAVSSDRGLSWDVEPGERLAIGETNISSPRIVFLDDGRWRLYVHQRGVGIVSAVSSDGGTTFQLEPGVRVAQAPPHATHTAFASEILRLGQSRFRMYFAAYSTPRHAAVLTAVSEDGLDWAVDPSPVVTPSGSGVGAAKCSEMCVVELPGSTPEAGRFAMLFEACDGTATDQRGVWRVACVLSQP
;
A
#
# COMPACT_ATOMS: atom_id res chain seq x y z
N MET A 1 37.41 10.70 -28.04
CA MET A 1 36.10 10.05 -28.23
C MET A 1 35.96 9.06 -27.09
N ILE A 2 35.29 9.44 -26.04
CA ILE A 2 34.95 8.56 -24.90
C ILE A 2 33.70 7.81 -25.31
N ASN A 3 33.81 6.48 -25.36
CA ASN A 3 32.77 5.57 -25.78
C ASN A 3 31.67 5.56 -24.68
N LEU A 4 30.51 6.17 -24.95
CA LEU A 4 29.31 6.21 -24.11
C LEU A 4 28.45 4.94 -24.31
N SER A 5 29.07 3.78 -24.41
CA SER A 5 28.35 2.53 -24.44
C SER A 5 28.28 1.92 -23.05
N GLU A 6 27.06 1.72 -22.59
CA GLU A 6 26.64 0.78 -21.56
C GLU A 6 27.00 1.09 -20.10
N VAL A 7 26.46 2.19 -19.55
CA VAL A 7 26.01 2.09 -18.16
C VAL A 7 24.60 1.50 -18.21
N GLN A 8 24.52 0.19 -18.18
CA GLN A 8 23.30 -0.53 -17.84
C GLN A 8 23.02 -0.16 -16.37
N VAL A 9 22.19 0.85 -16.17
CA VAL A 9 21.67 1.15 -14.84
C VAL A 9 20.82 -0.06 -14.46
N ALA A 10 21.34 -0.90 -13.58
CA ALA A 10 20.58 -2.01 -13.04
C ALA A 10 19.32 -1.42 -12.40
N SER A 11 18.17 -1.74 -12.96
CA SER A 11 16.89 -1.31 -12.41
C SER A 11 16.80 -1.76 -10.95
N PRO A 12 16.40 -0.90 -10.03
CA PRO A 12 16.27 -1.27 -8.62
C PRO A 12 15.27 -2.43 -8.49
N ARG A 13 15.68 -3.52 -7.86
CA ARG A 13 14.88 -4.75 -7.74
C ARG A 13 14.05 -4.74 -6.46
N VAL A 14 13.05 -3.87 -6.38
CA VAL A 14 12.29 -3.62 -5.13
C VAL A 14 11.33 -4.75 -4.77
N HIS A 15 10.79 -5.44 -5.77
CA HIS A 15 9.78 -6.48 -5.59
C HIS A 15 10.27 -7.87 -6.01
N ASP A 16 11.56 -8.00 -6.29
CA ASP A 16 12.16 -9.30 -6.54
C ASP A 16 12.31 -10.03 -5.19
N VAL A 17 11.77 -11.23 -5.11
CA VAL A 17 11.91 -12.10 -3.93
C VAL A 17 12.69 -13.35 -4.27
N SER A 18 13.38 -13.92 -3.28
CA SER A 18 14.24 -15.08 -3.46
C SER A 18 13.47 -16.34 -3.86
N CYS A 19 12.21 -16.45 -3.39
CA CYS A 19 11.30 -17.53 -3.75
C CYS A 19 9.84 -17.07 -3.60
N ASP A 20 8.90 -17.93 -4.03
CA ASP A 20 7.48 -17.67 -3.91
C ASP A 20 7.00 -17.86 -2.46
N PRO A 21 6.43 -16.82 -1.80
CA PRO A 21 5.86 -16.96 -0.45
C PRO A 21 4.67 -17.91 -0.39
N GLY A 22 4.04 -18.21 -1.55
CA GLY A 22 2.93 -19.14 -1.65
C GLY A 22 1.62 -18.61 -1.07
N CYS A 23 0.76 -19.53 -0.67
CA CYS A 23 -0.59 -19.24 -0.16
C CYS A 23 -0.79 -19.65 1.30
N ARG A 24 0.26 -20.10 2.00
CA ARG A 24 0.18 -20.54 3.40
C ARG A 24 0.78 -19.51 4.33
N TRP A 25 -0.07 -18.91 5.15
CA TRP A 25 0.32 -17.90 6.14
C TRP A 25 -0.14 -18.36 7.53
N SER A 26 0.69 -18.13 8.55
CA SER A 26 0.35 -18.53 9.91
C SER A 26 -0.63 -17.55 10.54
N SER A 27 -1.51 -18.07 11.39
CA SER A 27 -2.43 -17.26 12.18
C SER A 27 -1.81 -16.63 13.44
N HIS A 28 -0.52 -16.85 13.68
CA HIS A 28 0.13 -16.43 14.92
C HIS A 28 0.93 -15.17 14.73
N VAL A 29 0.25 -14.05 14.75
CA VAL A 29 0.95 -12.77 14.81
C VAL A 29 0.08 -11.75 15.52
N GLY A 30 0.69 -10.70 15.97
CA GLY A 30 0.05 -9.62 16.67
C GLY A 30 -0.16 -8.39 15.79
N VAL A 31 -0.51 -7.32 16.45
CA VAL A 31 -0.51 -5.99 15.89
C VAL A 31 0.93 -5.54 15.69
N ALA A 32 1.28 -5.17 14.46
CA ALA A 32 2.60 -4.63 14.12
C ALA A 32 2.66 -3.11 14.37
N LEU A 33 1.59 -2.39 14.00
CA LEU A 33 1.44 -0.95 14.25
C LEU A 33 0.03 -0.70 14.79
N ASP A 34 -0.05 -0.13 16.00
CA ASP A 34 -1.32 0.17 16.64
C ASP A 34 -1.95 1.45 16.07
N ALA A 35 -3.25 1.58 16.32
CA ALA A 35 -4.03 2.76 15.98
C ALA A 35 -3.68 4.00 16.81
N ALA A 36 -3.08 3.83 17.97
CA ALA A 36 -2.68 4.95 18.81
C ALA A 36 -1.63 5.80 18.08
N PRO A 37 -1.83 7.12 17.99
CA PRO A 37 -0.77 8.00 17.50
C PRO A 37 0.40 7.92 18.47
N ASP A 38 1.63 7.86 17.94
CA ASP A 38 2.77 8.08 18.82
C ASP A 38 2.76 9.55 19.33
N SER A 39 3.47 9.79 20.42
CA SER A 39 3.46 11.11 21.09
C SER A 39 4.01 12.24 20.21
N ASP A 40 4.93 11.92 19.29
CA ASP A 40 5.60 12.89 18.44
C ASP A 40 4.85 13.11 17.12
N ALA A 41 4.00 12.15 16.76
CA ALA A 41 3.06 12.27 15.65
C ALA A 41 1.66 12.70 16.12
N ALA A 42 1.58 13.29 17.31
CA ALA A 42 0.31 13.80 17.85
C ALA A 42 -0.42 14.65 16.81
N PRO A 43 -1.75 14.53 16.71
CA PRO A 43 -2.52 15.27 15.74
C PRO A 43 -2.27 16.76 15.90
N GLY A 44 -2.08 17.43 14.77
CA GLY A 44 -2.11 18.88 14.74
C GLY A 44 -3.47 19.42 15.20
N PRO A 45 -3.63 20.74 15.30
CA PRO A 45 -4.86 21.35 15.77
C PRO A 45 -6.09 21.02 14.89
N GLU A 46 -5.86 20.53 13.66
CA GLU A 46 -6.94 20.05 12.79
C GLU A 46 -7.49 18.66 13.16
N ALA A 47 -6.88 17.96 14.09
CA ALA A 47 -7.29 16.62 14.45
C ALA A 47 -7.72 16.56 15.93
N THR A 48 -8.98 16.69 16.18
CA THR A 48 -9.61 16.39 17.48
C THR A 48 -9.77 14.89 17.63
N TRP A 49 -8.68 14.23 17.66
CA TRP A 49 -8.49 12.81 17.42
C TRP A 49 -9.23 11.89 18.39
N ALA A 50 -9.14 12.15 19.68
CA ALA A 50 -9.52 11.13 20.65
C ALA A 50 -11.04 11.02 20.89
N THR A 51 -11.76 12.11 20.88
CA THR A 51 -13.18 12.13 21.27
C THR A 51 -14.13 11.92 20.11
N ASP A 52 -13.74 12.29 18.91
CA ASP A 52 -14.59 12.24 17.72
C ASP A 52 -14.32 11.03 16.82
N ALA A 53 -13.20 10.34 17.02
CA ALA A 53 -12.86 9.12 16.28
C ALA A 53 -13.98 8.06 16.34
N VAL A 54 -14.66 7.93 17.46
CA VAL A 54 -15.78 7.00 17.63
C VAL A 54 -16.99 7.40 16.78
N ARG A 55 -17.23 8.69 16.57
CA ARG A 55 -18.36 9.19 15.77
C ARG A 55 -18.09 9.08 14.28
N THR A 56 -16.87 9.36 13.86
CA THR A 56 -16.46 9.24 12.46
C THR A 56 -16.15 7.81 12.08
N GLY A 57 -15.86 6.96 13.06
CA GLY A 57 -15.66 5.54 12.92
C GLY A 57 -14.41 5.10 12.22
N LEU A 58 -13.66 6.00 11.62
CA LEU A 58 -12.46 5.69 10.89
C LEU A 58 -11.26 6.33 11.57
N CYS A 59 -10.49 5.51 12.26
CA CYS A 59 -9.22 5.92 12.85
C CYS A 59 -8.21 4.78 12.77
N GLY A 60 -6.94 5.09 12.92
CA GLY A 60 -5.89 4.11 13.05
C GLY A 60 -4.85 4.17 11.94
N THR A 61 -4.20 3.04 11.71
CA THR A 61 -3.09 2.87 10.78
C THR A 61 -3.49 1.96 9.62
N VAL A 62 -3.18 2.40 8.40
CA VAL A 62 -3.53 1.72 7.14
C VAL A 62 -2.39 1.81 6.13
N SER A 63 -2.52 1.08 5.04
CA SER A 63 -1.66 1.16 3.84
C SER A 63 -0.17 1.00 4.15
N PRO A 64 0.26 -0.11 4.78
CA PRO A 64 1.65 -0.34 5.09
C PRO A 64 2.47 -0.54 3.81
N ARG A 65 3.66 0.06 3.77
CA ARG A 65 4.63 -0.13 2.70
C ARG A 65 6.04 -0.18 3.23
N VAL A 66 6.74 -1.27 3.02
CA VAL A 66 8.09 -1.48 3.55
C VAL A 66 9.16 -1.29 2.49
N VAL A 67 10.21 -0.59 2.86
CA VAL A 67 11.47 -0.52 2.12
C VAL A 67 12.55 -1.18 2.96
N LYS A 68 13.29 -2.11 2.36
CA LYS A 68 14.48 -2.72 2.95
C LYS A 68 15.73 -1.99 2.45
N PHE A 69 16.56 -1.55 3.37
CA PHE A 69 17.84 -0.90 3.04
C PHE A 69 19.00 -1.89 3.06
N PRO A 70 20.12 -1.60 2.35
CA PRO A 70 21.29 -2.52 2.27
C PRO A 70 21.97 -2.77 3.61
N ASP A 71 21.85 -1.85 4.57
CA ASP A 71 22.36 -2.01 5.93
C ASP A 71 21.52 -2.94 6.80
N GLY A 72 20.45 -3.53 6.22
CA GLY A 72 19.54 -4.45 6.91
C GLY A 72 18.39 -3.77 7.64
N LEU A 73 18.33 -2.45 7.66
CA LEU A 73 17.20 -1.72 8.23
C LEU A 73 15.97 -1.86 7.31
N TYR A 74 14.83 -2.10 7.92
CA TYR A 74 13.51 -1.97 7.28
C TYR A 74 12.85 -0.69 7.75
N ARG A 75 12.22 0.05 6.84
CA ARG A 75 11.33 1.15 7.18
C ARG A 75 9.97 0.90 6.55
N VAL A 76 8.93 0.92 7.38
CA VAL A 76 7.55 0.91 6.91
C VAL A 76 7.03 2.34 6.87
N PHE A 77 6.45 2.72 5.74
CA PHE A 77 5.61 3.90 5.60
C PHE A 77 4.17 3.45 5.74
N TYR A 78 3.35 4.21 6.45
CA TYR A 78 1.96 3.89 6.65
C TYR A 78 1.12 5.16 6.78
N SER A 79 -0.14 5.07 6.42
CA SER A 79 -1.06 6.19 6.56
C SER A 79 -1.71 6.14 7.93
N GLN A 80 -1.71 7.26 8.64
CA GLN A 80 -2.51 7.44 9.84
C GLN A 80 -3.80 8.14 9.48
N ILE A 81 -4.93 7.56 9.87
CA ILE A 81 -6.26 8.12 9.65
C ILE A 81 -6.63 8.96 10.86
N LEU A 82 -7.06 10.18 10.59
CA LEU A 82 -7.49 11.16 11.58
C LEU A 82 -8.90 11.63 11.24
N PRO A 83 -9.80 11.78 12.23
CA PRO A 83 -11.10 12.37 12.00
C PRO A 83 -10.99 13.80 11.48
N ARG A 84 -11.88 14.19 10.56
CA ARG A 84 -12.04 15.58 10.14
C ARG A 84 -13.07 16.27 11.01
N GLU A 85 -12.69 17.42 11.55
CA GLU A 85 -13.61 18.26 12.30
C GLU A 85 -14.76 18.78 11.41
N GLY A 86 -15.96 18.87 11.98
CA GLY A 86 -17.13 19.44 11.30
C GLY A 86 -17.89 18.52 10.36
N PHE A 87 -17.48 17.26 10.18
CA PHE A 87 -18.25 16.31 9.38
C PHE A 87 -19.42 15.72 10.18
N PRO A 88 -20.60 15.59 9.55
CA PRO A 88 -21.77 15.03 10.23
C PRO A 88 -21.57 13.54 10.54
N ALA A 89 -22.13 13.10 11.66
CA ALA A 89 -22.24 11.67 11.94
C ALA A 89 -23.04 10.98 10.82
N GLY A 90 -22.54 9.88 10.31
CA GLY A 90 -23.17 9.16 9.22
C GLY A 90 -22.62 9.45 7.84
N ALA A 91 -21.71 10.42 7.68
CA ALA A 91 -20.96 10.56 6.43
C ALA A 91 -20.03 9.36 6.24
N ASN A 92 -19.67 9.10 4.99
CA ASN A 92 -18.76 8.04 4.59
C ASN A 92 -17.41 8.17 5.32
N ASP A 93 -16.85 7.07 5.75
CA ASP A 93 -15.58 7.02 6.50
C ASP A 93 -14.47 7.81 5.83
N TYR A 94 -14.29 7.63 4.52
CA TYR A 94 -13.28 8.36 3.77
C TYR A 94 -13.55 9.86 3.69
N ASP A 95 -14.81 10.25 3.65
CA ASP A 95 -15.19 11.66 3.57
C ASP A 95 -15.04 12.37 4.92
N ASN A 96 -15.02 11.61 6.00
CA ASN A 96 -14.84 12.09 7.37
C ASN A 96 -13.40 12.13 7.86
N ALA A 97 -12.47 11.61 7.09
CA ALA A 97 -11.08 11.47 7.51
C ALA A 97 -10.16 12.43 6.78
N THR A 98 -9.12 12.85 7.44
CA THR A 98 -7.86 13.27 6.85
C THR A 98 -6.81 12.21 7.09
N THR A 99 -5.74 12.20 6.30
CA THR A 99 -4.66 11.23 6.46
C THR A 99 -3.31 11.91 6.36
N ARG A 100 -2.33 11.33 7.03
CA ARG A 100 -0.92 11.70 6.93
C ARG A 100 -0.06 10.45 6.87
N ILE A 101 1.12 10.55 6.28
CA ILE A 101 2.06 9.44 6.17
C ILE A 101 3.09 9.54 7.29
N LEU A 102 3.22 8.47 8.03
CA LEU A 102 4.19 8.25 9.10
C LEU A 102 5.15 7.13 8.71
N SER A 103 6.14 6.87 9.57
CA SER A 103 7.04 5.72 9.41
C SER A 103 7.40 5.05 10.73
N ALA A 104 7.81 3.80 10.62
CA ALA A 104 8.41 3.03 11.71
C ALA A 104 9.59 2.22 11.16
N VAL A 105 10.52 1.83 12.03
CA VAL A 105 11.70 1.04 11.65
C VAL A 105 11.71 -0.31 12.32
N SER A 106 12.39 -1.25 11.68
CA SER A 106 12.60 -2.61 12.17
C SER A 106 13.96 -3.15 11.70
N THR A 107 14.55 -4.07 12.47
CA THR A 107 15.72 -4.85 12.07
C THR A 107 15.40 -6.30 11.75
N ASP A 108 14.20 -6.76 12.08
CA ASP A 108 13.72 -8.11 11.86
C ASP A 108 12.57 -8.23 10.85
N GLY A 109 11.98 -7.09 10.45
CA GLY A 109 10.83 -7.02 9.55
C GLY A 109 9.48 -7.37 10.19
N VAL A 110 9.45 -7.63 11.51
CA VAL A 110 8.27 -8.09 12.26
C VAL A 110 7.94 -7.14 13.41
N THR A 111 8.94 -6.72 14.16
CA THR A 111 8.80 -5.82 15.32
C THR A 111 9.14 -4.40 14.89
N TRP A 112 8.19 -3.47 15.06
CA TRP A 112 8.30 -2.12 14.54
C TRP A 112 8.35 -1.08 15.64
N THR A 113 9.24 -0.11 15.50
CA THR A 113 9.36 1.07 16.37
C THR A 113 8.99 2.32 15.58
N PRO A 114 7.91 3.03 15.95
CA PRO A 114 7.53 4.28 15.30
C PRO A 114 8.65 5.32 15.34
N GLU A 115 8.80 6.06 14.24
CA GLU A 115 9.76 7.17 14.14
C GLU A 115 9.02 8.50 14.37
N PRO A 116 9.63 9.45 15.09
CA PRO A 116 9.04 10.75 15.33
C PRO A 116 8.84 11.56 14.04
N GLY A 117 7.80 12.37 14.02
CA GLY A 117 7.49 13.31 12.96
C GLY A 117 6.64 12.73 11.82
N VAL A 118 6.07 13.64 11.03
CA VAL A 118 5.21 13.33 9.88
C VAL A 118 6.06 13.30 8.62
N ARG A 119 5.92 12.24 7.81
CA ARG A 119 6.63 12.11 6.52
C ARG A 119 5.97 12.96 5.45
N MET A 120 4.65 12.93 5.40
CA MET A 120 3.86 13.78 4.49
C MET A 120 2.50 14.07 5.12
N GLY A 121 2.14 15.35 5.22
CA GLY A 121 0.82 15.81 5.63
C GLY A 121 -0.12 15.94 4.43
N ALA A 122 -1.42 15.92 4.67
CA ALA A 122 -2.45 16.02 3.64
C ALA A 122 -2.28 17.25 2.73
N GLN A 123 -1.93 18.40 3.31
CA GLN A 123 -1.76 19.66 2.58
C GLN A 123 -0.55 19.67 1.63
N GLN A 124 0.41 18.79 1.84
CA GLN A 124 1.57 18.65 0.96
C GLN A 124 1.25 17.93 -0.34
N GLY A 125 0.18 17.13 -0.37
CA GLY A 125 -0.24 16.41 -1.57
C GLY A 125 -0.69 17.31 -2.72
N GLY A 126 -1.22 18.47 -2.41
CA GLY A 126 -1.66 19.47 -3.37
C GLY A 126 -2.62 20.48 -2.74
N ALA A 127 -2.78 21.62 -3.39
CA ALA A 127 -3.67 22.66 -2.90
C ALA A 127 -5.13 22.17 -2.82
N GLY A 128 -5.70 22.21 -1.62
CA GLY A 128 -7.07 21.78 -1.34
C GLY A 128 -7.24 20.27 -1.11
N ASP A 129 -6.16 19.49 -1.17
CA ASP A 129 -6.21 18.08 -0.81
C ASP A 129 -6.25 17.92 0.71
N PHE A 130 -7.02 16.98 1.20
CA PHE A 130 -7.10 16.69 2.62
C PHE A 130 -6.76 15.24 2.97
N ARG A 131 -6.34 14.46 1.98
CA ARG A 131 -5.82 13.10 2.17
C ARG A 131 -4.60 12.84 1.30
N VAL A 132 -3.61 12.20 1.89
CA VAL A 132 -2.49 11.51 1.23
C VAL A 132 -2.43 10.10 1.79
N VAL A 133 -2.63 9.09 0.98
CA VAL A 133 -2.82 7.72 1.45
C VAL A 133 -2.28 6.69 0.46
N SER A 134 -2.16 5.46 0.91
CA SER A 134 -1.80 4.30 0.06
C SER A 134 -0.49 4.52 -0.69
N SER A 135 0.57 4.84 0.03
CA SER A 135 1.88 5.11 -0.57
C SER A 135 2.53 3.84 -1.11
N GLU A 136 3.15 3.97 -2.27
CA GLU A 136 4.16 3.06 -2.79
C GLU A 136 5.51 3.74 -2.72
N VAL A 137 6.55 3.08 -2.20
CA VAL A 137 7.88 3.67 -2.07
C VAL A 137 8.92 2.78 -2.74
N VAL A 138 9.61 3.34 -3.72
CA VAL A 138 10.63 2.63 -4.51
C VAL A 138 11.95 3.37 -4.53
N PRO A 139 13.10 2.68 -4.56
CA PRO A 139 14.40 3.30 -4.82
C PRO A 139 14.43 3.89 -6.24
N MET A 140 15.10 5.03 -6.39
CA MET A 140 15.21 5.70 -7.71
C MET A 140 16.42 5.24 -8.52
N ALA A 141 17.43 4.69 -7.87
CA ALA A 141 18.67 4.20 -8.50
C ALA A 141 19.26 3.10 -7.61
N SER A 142 20.44 2.57 -7.99
CA SER A 142 21.23 1.66 -7.15
C SER A 142 21.63 2.28 -5.79
N GLU A 143 21.50 3.59 -5.66
CA GLU A 143 21.66 4.34 -4.42
C GLU A 143 20.34 4.31 -3.64
N THR A 144 20.27 3.44 -2.67
CA THR A 144 19.07 3.17 -1.85
C THR A 144 18.65 4.30 -0.91
N GLU A 145 19.41 5.36 -0.84
CA GLU A 145 19.06 6.55 -0.04
C GLU A 145 18.07 7.45 -0.76
N ARG A 146 18.02 7.36 -2.09
CA ARG A 146 17.13 8.18 -2.90
C ARG A 146 15.87 7.38 -3.26
N LEU A 147 14.73 7.82 -2.74
CA LEU A 147 13.45 7.15 -2.87
C LEU A 147 12.46 8.02 -3.64
N ARG A 148 11.53 7.37 -4.34
CA ARG A 148 10.31 8.01 -4.84
C ARG A 148 9.10 7.35 -4.21
N MET A 149 8.19 8.16 -3.69
CA MET A 149 6.88 7.76 -3.19
C MET A 149 5.83 8.09 -4.24
N TYR A 150 4.95 7.14 -4.53
CA TYR A 150 3.70 7.36 -5.25
C TYR A 150 2.55 7.29 -4.25
N PHE A 151 1.64 8.22 -4.31
CA PHE A 151 0.56 8.32 -3.33
C PHE A 151 -0.74 8.83 -3.98
N GLU A 152 -1.85 8.44 -3.39
CA GLU A 152 -3.16 8.94 -3.74
C GLU A 152 -3.37 10.34 -3.17
N CYS A 153 -3.81 11.26 -4.02
CA CYS A 153 -4.23 12.60 -3.64
C CYS A 153 -5.72 12.76 -3.80
N CYS A 154 -6.41 13.20 -2.76
CA CYS A 154 -7.86 13.32 -2.77
C CYS A 154 -8.33 14.68 -2.23
N ARG A 155 -9.17 15.36 -3.02
CA ARG A 155 -9.82 16.64 -2.66
C ARG A 155 -11.24 16.51 -2.17
N GLY A 156 -11.87 15.37 -2.41
CA GLY A 156 -13.29 15.21 -2.20
C GLY A 156 -13.65 13.84 -1.66
N SER A 157 -14.88 13.46 -1.89
CA SER A 157 -15.39 12.14 -1.53
C SER A 157 -14.76 11.04 -2.38
N GLN A 158 -14.96 9.80 -1.98
CA GLN A 158 -14.57 8.62 -2.79
C GLN A 158 -15.20 8.57 -4.18
N GLN A 159 -16.21 9.38 -4.45
CA GLN A 159 -16.87 9.45 -5.76
C GLN A 159 -16.25 10.50 -6.67
N THR A 160 -15.37 11.35 -6.13
CA THR A 160 -14.68 12.35 -6.93
C THR A 160 -13.43 11.78 -7.59
N ARG A 161 -13.04 12.37 -8.70
CA ARG A 161 -11.77 12.08 -9.35
C ARG A 161 -10.61 12.34 -8.38
N ASN A 162 -9.69 11.42 -8.34
CA ASN A 162 -8.37 11.60 -7.76
C ASN A 162 -7.27 11.19 -8.75
N ALA A 163 -6.03 11.36 -8.33
CA ALA A 163 -4.87 11.02 -9.15
C ALA A 163 -3.77 10.40 -8.28
N ILE A 164 -2.88 9.66 -8.92
CA ILE A 164 -1.61 9.27 -8.33
C ILE A 164 -0.61 10.37 -8.60
N ARG A 165 0.01 10.86 -7.53
CA ARG A 165 1.14 11.80 -7.54
C ARG A 165 2.39 11.15 -7.01
N SER A 166 3.50 11.90 -7.00
CA SER A 166 4.75 11.42 -6.45
C SER A 166 5.52 12.50 -5.70
N ALA A 167 6.41 12.04 -4.83
CA ALA A 167 7.38 12.84 -4.13
C ALA A 167 8.72 12.13 -4.11
N VAL A 168 9.82 12.88 -4.00
CA VAL A 168 11.16 12.32 -3.91
C VAL A 168 11.78 12.64 -2.55
N SER A 169 12.62 11.71 -2.09
CA SER A 169 13.41 11.85 -0.86
C SER A 169 14.87 11.59 -1.18
N SER A 170 15.78 12.33 -0.54
CA SER A 170 17.23 12.11 -0.57
C SER A 170 17.81 11.72 0.79
N ASP A 171 16.95 11.48 1.79
CA ASP A 171 17.31 11.18 3.18
C ASP A 171 16.66 9.90 3.70
N ARG A 172 16.52 8.91 2.81
CA ARG A 172 15.91 7.59 3.11
C ARG A 172 14.44 7.68 3.53
N GLY A 173 13.72 8.71 3.08
CA GLY A 173 12.29 8.87 3.31
C GLY A 173 11.90 9.60 4.59
N LEU A 174 12.83 10.31 5.21
CA LEU A 174 12.52 11.13 6.38
C LEU A 174 11.83 12.44 5.99
N SER A 175 12.22 13.01 4.84
CA SER A 175 11.56 14.18 4.25
C SER A 175 11.27 13.94 2.76
N TRP A 176 10.28 14.67 2.21
CA TRP A 176 9.78 14.46 0.87
C TRP A 176 9.49 15.77 0.16
N ASP A 177 9.99 15.88 -1.08
CA ASP A 177 9.69 16.96 -2.01
C ASP A 177 8.68 16.48 -3.04
N VAL A 178 7.49 17.09 -3.07
CA VAL A 178 6.42 16.71 -4.00
C VAL A 178 6.80 17.13 -5.42
N GLU A 179 6.75 16.17 -6.34
CA GLU A 179 7.00 16.42 -7.76
C GLU A 179 5.77 17.04 -8.43
N PRO A 180 5.93 18.00 -9.35
CA PRO A 180 4.82 18.63 -10.03
C PRO A 180 4.08 17.67 -10.96
N GLY A 181 2.77 17.85 -11.07
CA GLY A 181 1.89 17.08 -11.97
C GLY A 181 1.41 15.75 -11.41
N GLU A 182 0.57 15.10 -12.19
CA GLU A 182 -0.02 13.80 -11.90
C GLU A 182 0.77 12.69 -12.60
N ARG A 183 0.96 11.56 -11.95
CA ARG A 183 1.61 10.38 -12.55
C ARG A 183 0.61 9.56 -13.35
N LEU A 184 -0.61 9.43 -12.83
CA LEU A 184 -1.72 8.75 -13.48
C LEU A 184 -3.04 9.35 -13.01
N ALA A 185 -3.98 9.53 -13.94
CA ALA A 185 -5.41 9.74 -13.69
C ALA A 185 -6.22 8.99 -14.75
N ILE A 186 -7.39 8.48 -14.39
CA ILE A 186 -8.24 7.71 -15.31
C ILE A 186 -9.61 8.38 -15.40
N GLY A 187 -9.77 9.24 -16.40
CA GLY A 187 -11.01 10.00 -16.60
C GLY A 187 -11.46 10.71 -15.32
N GLU A 188 -12.74 10.61 -15.01
CA GLU A 188 -13.37 11.18 -13.80
C GLU A 188 -13.52 10.15 -12.68
N THR A 189 -12.78 9.01 -12.75
CA THR A 189 -12.89 7.95 -11.74
C THR A 189 -11.91 8.14 -10.59
N ASN A 190 -12.24 7.50 -9.47
CA ASN A 190 -11.33 7.37 -8.34
C ASN A 190 -10.39 6.19 -8.58
N ILE A 191 -9.09 6.43 -8.38
CA ILE A 191 -8.03 5.41 -8.39
C ILE A 191 -7.23 5.48 -7.10
N SER A 192 -6.75 4.31 -6.62
CA SER A 192 -6.06 4.22 -5.34
C SER A 192 -5.04 3.10 -5.30
N SER A 193 -4.30 3.00 -4.20
CA SER A 193 -3.39 1.90 -3.87
C SER A 193 -2.37 1.61 -4.98
N PRO A 194 -1.51 2.58 -5.32
CA PRO A 194 -0.47 2.38 -6.33
C PRO A 194 0.52 1.30 -5.91
N ARG A 195 0.98 0.48 -6.88
CA ARG A 195 2.09 -0.48 -6.72
C ARG A 195 2.92 -0.49 -7.99
N ILE A 196 4.24 -0.39 -7.83
CA ILE A 196 5.21 -0.34 -8.94
C ILE A 196 5.93 -1.67 -9.08
N VAL A 197 6.07 -2.13 -10.30
CA VAL A 197 6.95 -3.26 -10.66
C VAL A 197 7.88 -2.82 -11.78
N PHE A 198 9.16 -3.13 -11.64
CA PHE A 198 10.17 -2.89 -12.68
C PHE A 198 10.19 -4.07 -13.66
N LEU A 199 10.05 -3.79 -14.95
CA LEU A 199 10.08 -4.78 -16.01
C LEU A 199 11.49 -4.98 -16.55
N ASP A 200 11.76 -6.14 -17.14
CA ASP A 200 13.09 -6.47 -17.68
C ASP A 200 13.53 -5.58 -18.84
N ASP A 201 12.59 -5.02 -19.55
CA ASP A 201 12.83 -4.09 -20.67
C ASP A 201 13.08 -2.63 -20.20
N GLY A 202 13.20 -2.41 -18.88
CA GLY A 202 13.46 -1.10 -18.27
C GLY A 202 12.22 -0.23 -18.07
N ARG A 203 11.05 -0.69 -18.49
CA ARG A 203 9.80 0.00 -18.21
C ARG A 203 9.34 -0.26 -16.77
N TRP A 204 8.46 0.61 -16.29
CA TRP A 204 7.83 0.50 -14.98
C TRP A 204 6.34 0.23 -15.17
N ARG A 205 5.80 -0.76 -14.49
CA ARG A 205 4.36 -1.00 -14.48
C ARG A 205 3.78 -0.57 -13.14
N LEU A 206 2.75 0.26 -13.19
CA LEU A 206 1.98 0.71 -12.06
C LEU A 206 0.64 -0.02 -12.04
N TYR A 207 0.35 -0.72 -10.97
CA TYR A 207 -0.98 -1.26 -10.68
C TYR A 207 -1.72 -0.29 -9.77
N VAL A 208 -3.01 -0.11 -10.03
CA VAL A 208 -3.90 0.70 -9.20
C VAL A 208 -5.28 0.03 -9.11
N HIS A 209 -5.97 0.28 -8.03
CA HIS A 209 -7.40 0.03 -7.97
C HIS A 209 -8.13 1.13 -8.73
N GLN A 210 -9.04 0.76 -9.62
CA GLN A 210 -10.01 1.66 -10.26
C GLN A 210 -11.40 1.35 -9.72
N ARG A 211 -12.04 2.35 -9.12
CA ARG A 211 -13.35 2.17 -8.47
C ARG A 211 -14.40 1.66 -9.45
N GLY A 212 -15.13 0.61 -9.03
CA GLY A 212 -16.18 -0.02 -9.84
C GLY A 212 -15.68 -0.96 -10.95
N VAL A 213 -14.36 -1.10 -11.09
CA VAL A 213 -13.73 -1.93 -12.13
C VAL A 213 -12.90 -3.06 -11.51
N GLY A 214 -12.01 -2.72 -10.57
CA GLY A 214 -11.07 -3.64 -9.96
C GLY A 214 -9.62 -3.15 -10.10
N ILE A 215 -8.68 -4.07 -10.23
CA ILE A 215 -7.25 -3.76 -10.37
C ILE A 215 -6.91 -3.61 -11.86
N VAL A 216 -6.37 -2.47 -12.23
CA VAL A 216 -5.88 -2.15 -13.59
C VAL A 216 -4.39 -1.83 -13.54
N SER A 217 -3.74 -1.73 -14.70
CA SER A 217 -2.33 -1.35 -14.76
C SER A 217 -2.06 -0.30 -15.82
N ALA A 218 -0.96 0.41 -15.64
CA ALA A 218 -0.43 1.41 -16.56
C ALA A 218 1.08 1.25 -16.65
N VAL A 219 1.67 1.61 -17.78
CA VAL A 219 3.09 1.44 -18.05
C VAL A 219 3.78 2.78 -18.29
N SER A 220 5.01 2.90 -17.78
CA SER A 220 5.89 4.05 -17.97
C SER A 220 7.16 3.63 -18.69
N SER A 221 7.62 4.44 -19.65
CA SER A 221 8.93 4.32 -20.31
C SER A 221 9.87 5.51 -20.00
N ASP A 222 9.48 6.39 -19.08
CA ASP A 222 10.20 7.60 -18.72
C ASP A 222 10.66 7.61 -17.23
N GLY A 223 10.91 6.41 -16.70
CA GLY A 223 11.38 6.24 -15.31
C GLY A 223 10.30 6.55 -14.28
N GLY A 224 9.04 6.26 -14.56
CA GLY A 224 7.92 6.43 -13.63
C GLY A 224 7.42 7.86 -13.50
N THR A 225 7.73 8.74 -14.45
CA THR A 225 7.28 10.13 -14.44
C THR A 225 5.86 10.26 -15.00
N THR A 226 5.55 9.52 -16.06
CA THR A 226 4.19 9.42 -16.62
C THR A 226 3.83 7.97 -16.89
N PHE A 227 2.54 7.64 -16.77
CA PHE A 227 2.04 6.30 -17.00
C PHE A 227 0.89 6.32 -18.02
N GLN A 228 0.90 5.36 -18.92
CA GLN A 228 -0.15 5.12 -19.91
C GLN A 228 -0.93 3.87 -19.53
N LEU A 229 -2.25 3.98 -19.45
CA LEU A 229 -3.13 2.87 -19.09
C LEU A 229 -2.96 1.71 -20.09
N GLU A 230 -2.76 0.50 -19.57
CA GLU A 230 -2.73 -0.72 -20.35
C GLU A 230 -4.16 -1.27 -20.54
N PRO A 231 -4.49 -1.83 -21.71
CA PRO A 231 -5.82 -2.43 -21.94
C PRO A 231 -6.13 -3.58 -20.98
N GLY A 232 -7.39 -3.74 -20.62
CA GLY A 232 -7.89 -4.84 -19.80
C GLY A 232 -7.81 -4.61 -18.30
N VAL A 233 -8.42 -5.52 -17.54
CA VAL A 233 -8.50 -5.53 -16.08
C VAL A 233 -7.67 -6.69 -15.56
N ARG A 234 -6.82 -6.41 -14.58
CA ARG A 234 -5.91 -7.42 -14.00
C ARG A 234 -6.66 -8.38 -13.08
N VAL A 235 -7.46 -7.81 -12.17
CA VAL A 235 -8.39 -8.55 -11.32
C VAL A 235 -9.70 -7.77 -11.29
N ALA A 236 -10.75 -8.36 -11.83
CA ALA A 236 -12.06 -7.71 -11.91
C ALA A 236 -12.79 -7.74 -10.56
N GLN A 237 -13.60 -6.73 -10.33
CA GLN A 237 -14.63 -6.78 -9.30
C GLN A 237 -15.71 -7.78 -9.72
N ALA A 238 -15.63 -9.00 -9.17
CA ALA A 238 -16.51 -10.11 -9.58
C ALA A 238 -16.72 -11.12 -8.46
N PRO A 239 -17.86 -11.87 -8.49
CA PRO A 239 -18.06 -13.05 -7.65
C PRO A 239 -16.96 -14.11 -7.87
N PRO A 240 -16.73 -15.00 -6.89
CA PRO A 240 -17.44 -15.10 -5.61
C PRO A 240 -16.85 -14.23 -4.50
N HIS A 241 -15.60 -13.77 -4.62
CA HIS A 241 -14.88 -13.21 -3.48
C HIS A 241 -14.77 -11.68 -3.50
N ALA A 242 -14.64 -11.07 -4.67
CA ALA A 242 -14.50 -9.63 -4.84
C ALA A 242 -15.80 -8.98 -5.35
N THR A 243 -16.93 -9.42 -4.86
CA THR A 243 -18.25 -8.96 -5.33
C THR A 243 -18.46 -7.46 -5.12
N HIS A 244 -17.92 -6.92 -4.04
CA HIS A 244 -17.98 -5.49 -3.75
C HIS A 244 -16.80 -4.74 -4.34
N THR A 245 -15.57 -5.22 -4.14
CA THR A 245 -14.38 -4.67 -4.80
C THR A 245 -13.17 -5.60 -4.70
N ALA A 246 -12.32 -5.60 -5.74
CA ALA A 246 -10.95 -6.08 -5.71
C ALA A 246 -10.02 -4.88 -5.53
N PHE A 247 -9.26 -4.84 -4.44
CA PHE A 247 -8.61 -3.63 -3.97
C PHE A 247 -7.16 -3.90 -3.55
N ALA A 248 -6.31 -2.89 -3.66
CA ALA A 248 -4.98 -2.84 -3.06
C ALA A 248 -4.13 -4.08 -3.30
N SER A 249 -3.50 -4.14 -4.45
CA SER A 249 -2.60 -5.26 -4.79
C SER A 249 -1.21 -5.07 -4.21
N GLU A 250 -0.60 -6.17 -3.76
CA GLU A 250 0.84 -6.33 -3.57
C GLU A 250 1.38 -7.24 -4.67
N ILE A 251 2.38 -6.82 -5.40
CA ILE A 251 2.92 -7.57 -6.54
C ILE A 251 4.36 -7.97 -6.25
N LEU A 252 4.62 -9.26 -6.24
CA LEU A 252 5.96 -9.82 -6.11
C LEU A 252 6.42 -10.39 -7.44
N ARG A 253 7.68 -10.18 -7.76
CA ARG A 253 8.32 -10.76 -8.92
C ARG A 253 9.10 -12.01 -8.50
N LEU A 254 8.77 -13.14 -9.11
CA LEU A 254 9.31 -14.46 -8.81
C LEU A 254 10.34 -14.91 -9.88
N GLY A 255 11.30 -14.05 -10.20
CA GLY A 255 12.23 -14.26 -11.30
C GLY A 255 11.84 -13.49 -12.57
N GLN A 256 12.30 -13.94 -13.74
CA GLN A 256 12.24 -13.11 -14.96
C GLN A 256 10.83 -12.89 -15.51
N SER A 257 9.93 -13.85 -15.42
CA SER A 257 8.62 -13.76 -16.09
C SER A 257 7.46 -14.27 -15.23
N ARG A 258 7.64 -14.40 -13.92
CA ARG A 258 6.61 -14.93 -13.05
C ARG A 258 6.31 -13.97 -11.93
N PHE A 259 5.02 -13.75 -11.66
CA PHE A 259 4.54 -12.80 -10.66
C PHE A 259 3.53 -13.45 -9.73
N ARG A 260 3.53 -13.01 -8.49
CA ARG A 260 2.46 -13.27 -7.52
C ARG A 260 1.85 -11.95 -7.09
N MET A 261 0.54 -11.92 -7.06
CA MET A 261 -0.25 -10.82 -6.49
C MET A 261 -0.94 -11.30 -5.22
N TYR A 262 -0.94 -10.47 -4.20
CA TYR A 262 -1.90 -10.54 -3.11
C TYR A 262 -2.81 -9.32 -3.21
N PHE A 263 -4.09 -9.48 -2.94
CA PHE A 263 -5.04 -8.38 -3.03
C PHE A 263 -6.18 -8.53 -2.03
N ALA A 264 -6.78 -7.43 -1.64
CA ALA A 264 -7.95 -7.42 -0.78
C ALA A 264 -9.21 -7.68 -1.60
N ALA A 265 -9.94 -8.71 -1.23
CA ALA A 265 -11.20 -9.10 -1.85
C ALA A 265 -12.36 -8.80 -0.89
N TYR A 266 -13.12 -7.76 -1.22
CA TYR A 266 -14.31 -7.37 -0.48
C TYR A 266 -15.52 -8.09 -1.06
N SER A 267 -16.11 -9.00 -0.30
CA SER A 267 -17.40 -9.61 -0.65
C SER A 267 -18.57 -8.67 -0.31
N THR A 268 -18.41 -7.88 0.73
CA THR A 268 -19.32 -6.78 1.13
C THR A 268 -18.47 -5.62 1.69
N PRO A 269 -19.04 -4.43 1.92
CA PRO A 269 -18.32 -3.34 2.61
C PRO A 269 -17.84 -3.73 4.02
N ARG A 270 -18.45 -4.77 4.61
CA ARG A 270 -18.19 -5.22 5.98
C ARG A 270 -17.29 -6.44 6.10
N HIS A 271 -16.95 -7.07 4.98
CA HIS A 271 -16.15 -8.29 4.99
C HIS A 271 -15.13 -8.28 3.86
N ALA A 272 -13.87 -8.42 4.22
CA ALA A 272 -12.76 -8.53 3.30
C ALA A 272 -11.75 -9.57 3.77
N ALA A 273 -11.17 -10.28 2.82
CA ALA A 273 -10.08 -11.23 3.02
C ALA A 273 -8.97 -10.96 2.00
N VAL A 274 -7.77 -11.44 2.27
CA VAL A 274 -6.67 -11.39 1.31
C VAL A 274 -6.70 -12.64 0.46
N LEU A 275 -6.72 -12.45 -0.86
CA LEU A 275 -6.60 -13.50 -1.87
C LEU A 275 -5.24 -13.39 -2.58
N THR A 276 -4.94 -14.38 -3.41
CA THR A 276 -3.72 -14.39 -4.21
C THR A 276 -4.02 -14.75 -5.68
N ALA A 277 -3.15 -14.29 -6.56
CA ALA A 277 -3.15 -14.64 -7.98
C ALA A 277 -1.73 -14.83 -8.47
N VAL A 278 -1.55 -15.57 -9.55
CA VAL A 278 -0.27 -15.75 -10.25
C VAL A 278 -0.39 -15.34 -11.71
N SER A 279 0.72 -14.89 -12.28
CA SER A 279 0.80 -14.46 -13.67
C SER A 279 2.18 -14.75 -14.25
N GLU A 280 2.25 -15.00 -15.57
CA GLU A 280 3.50 -15.18 -16.30
C GLU A 280 3.92 -13.90 -17.05
N ASP A 281 3.08 -12.87 -17.09
CA ASP A 281 3.36 -11.62 -17.85
C ASP A 281 2.98 -10.34 -17.05
N GLY A 282 2.34 -10.52 -15.88
CA GLY A 282 1.81 -9.41 -15.08
C GLY A 282 0.55 -8.75 -15.67
N LEU A 283 -0.03 -9.31 -16.73
CA LEU A 283 -1.24 -8.81 -17.39
C LEU A 283 -2.42 -9.74 -17.19
N ASP A 284 -2.22 -11.04 -17.43
CA ASP A 284 -3.22 -12.07 -17.24
C ASP A 284 -2.99 -12.80 -15.91
N TRP A 285 -4.00 -12.81 -15.04
CA TRP A 285 -3.88 -13.29 -13.68
C TRP A 285 -4.83 -14.45 -13.38
N ALA A 286 -4.27 -15.57 -12.92
CA ALA A 286 -5.02 -16.69 -12.40
C ALA A 286 -5.24 -16.53 -10.90
N VAL A 287 -6.47 -16.19 -10.50
CA VAL A 287 -6.85 -15.98 -9.09
C VAL A 287 -7.07 -17.33 -8.41
N ASP A 288 -6.43 -17.53 -7.25
CA ASP A 288 -6.80 -18.61 -6.33
C ASP A 288 -8.04 -18.18 -5.53
N PRO A 289 -9.12 -18.95 -5.59
CA PRO A 289 -10.35 -18.61 -4.88
C PRO A 289 -10.24 -18.78 -3.36
N SER A 290 -9.19 -19.42 -2.85
CA SER A 290 -9.00 -19.68 -1.43
C SER A 290 -8.33 -18.48 -0.76
N PRO A 291 -8.95 -17.86 0.27
CA PRO A 291 -8.32 -16.77 1.00
C PRO A 291 -7.02 -17.22 1.69
N VAL A 292 -5.99 -16.39 1.61
CA VAL A 292 -4.70 -16.61 2.28
C VAL A 292 -4.66 -15.99 3.68
N VAL A 293 -5.40 -14.88 3.89
CA VAL A 293 -5.65 -14.30 5.21
C VAL A 293 -7.14 -13.97 5.32
N THR A 294 -7.77 -14.48 6.37
CA THR A 294 -9.19 -14.23 6.67
C THR A 294 -9.33 -13.41 7.95
N PRO A 295 -10.45 -12.71 8.16
CA PRO A 295 -10.71 -12.03 9.42
C PRO A 295 -10.58 -12.93 10.64
N SER A 296 -11.12 -14.15 10.60
CA SER A 296 -11.01 -15.13 11.68
C SER A 296 -9.60 -15.67 11.88
N GLY A 297 -8.80 -15.73 10.80
CA GLY A 297 -7.40 -16.18 10.81
C GLY A 297 -6.40 -15.04 11.02
N SER A 298 -6.87 -13.81 11.20
CA SER A 298 -5.99 -12.63 11.34
C SER A 298 -5.22 -12.60 12.68
N GLY A 299 -5.69 -13.31 13.69
CA GLY A 299 -5.13 -13.30 15.03
C GLY A 299 -5.37 -12.03 15.85
N VAL A 300 -6.06 -11.03 15.29
CA VAL A 300 -6.27 -9.71 15.93
C VAL A 300 -7.75 -9.33 16.07
N GLY A 301 -8.66 -10.29 15.89
CA GLY A 301 -10.09 -10.06 16.03
C GLY A 301 -10.69 -9.16 14.94
N ALA A 302 -10.10 -9.17 13.75
CA ALA A 302 -10.54 -8.34 12.64
C ALA A 302 -11.91 -8.76 12.10
N ALA A 303 -12.67 -7.81 11.59
CA ALA A 303 -13.83 -8.02 10.72
C ALA A 303 -13.43 -7.96 9.24
N LYS A 304 -12.36 -7.23 8.92
CA LYS A 304 -11.81 -7.07 7.56
C LYS A 304 -10.28 -7.16 7.59
N CYS A 305 -9.73 -7.84 6.58
CA CYS A 305 -8.31 -7.81 6.23
C CYS A 305 -8.18 -7.18 4.83
N SER A 306 -7.35 -6.17 4.69
CA SER A 306 -7.28 -5.35 3.50
C SER A 306 -5.83 -5.08 3.06
N GLU A 307 -5.54 -3.92 2.54
CA GLU A 307 -4.28 -3.53 1.92
C GLU A 307 -3.04 -4.11 2.63
N MET A 308 -2.15 -4.72 1.86
CA MET A 308 -1.02 -5.47 2.40
C MET A 308 0.30 -5.10 1.74
N CYS A 309 1.37 -5.49 2.42
CA CYS A 309 2.75 -5.47 1.93
C CYS A 309 3.47 -6.73 2.38
N VAL A 310 4.17 -7.39 1.48
CA VAL A 310 4.97 -8.59 1.76
C VAL A 310 6.44 -8.23 1.84
N VAL A 311 7.10 -8.70 2.90
CA VAL A 311 8.49 -8.41 3.20
C VAL A 311 9.28 -9.70 3.32
N GLU A 312 10.38 -9.80 2.58
CA GLU A 312 11.32 -10.89 2.74
C GLU A 312 12.20 -10.67 3.98
N LEU A 313 12.16 -11.63 4.90
CA LEU A 313 12.83 -11.55 6.19
C LEU A 313 14.32 -11.94 6.10
N PRO A 314 15.14 -11.56 7.10
CA PRO A 314 16.53 -11.98 7.16
C PRO A 314 16.69 -13.50 7.21
N GLY A 315 17.73 -14.01 6.52
CA GLY A 315 18.02 -15.45 6.46
C GLY A 315 17.18 -16.23 5.47
N SER A 316 16.40 -15.55 4.62
CA SER A 316 15.73 -16.18 3.47
C SER A 316 16.75 -16.71 2.47
N THR A 317 16.47 -17.89 1.90
CA THR A 317 17.21 -18.48 0.78
C THR A 317 16.25 -18.83 -0.35
N PRO A 318 16.74 -19.08 -1.58
CA PRO A 318 15.87 -19.51 -2.68
C PRO A 318 15.06 -20.78 -2.39
N GLU A 319 15.58 -21.65 -1.50
CA GLU A 319 14.96 -22.93 -1.13
C GLU A 319 14.03 -22.80 0.09
N ALA A 320 14.26 -21.79 0.94
CA ALA A 320 13.55 -21.61 2.19
C ALA A 320 13.36 -20.12 2.52
N GLY A 321 12.51 -19.45 1.74
CA GLY A 321 12.17 -18.06 1.99
C GLY A 321 11.30 -17.90 3.23
N ARG A 322 11.57 -16.85 3.97
CA ARG A 322 10.80 -16.43 5.14
C ARG A 322 10.22 -15.05 4.86
N PHE A 323 8.91 -14.94 4.96
CA PHE A 323 8.21 -13.69 4.63
C PHE A 323 7.29 -13.26 5.77
N ALA A 324 7.14 -11.96 5.94
CA ALA A 324 6.08 -11.34 6.71
C ALA A 324 5.12 -10.64 5.75
N MET A 325 3.82 -10.76 6.01
CA MET A 325 2.80 -9.93 5.39
C MET A 325 2.26 -8.97 6.44
N LEU A 326 2.51 -7.69 6.25
CA LEU A 326 1.85 -6.61 6.97
C LEU A 326 0.55 -6.30 6.26
N PHE A 327 -0.57 -6.24 6.96
CA PHE A 327 -1.87 -5.98 6.36
C PHE A 327 -2.77 -5.14 7.26
N GLU A 328 -3.65 -4.40 6.66
CA GLU A 328 -4.70 -3.68 7.38
C GLU A 328 -5.68 -4.64 8.02
N ALA A 329 -5.96 -4.45 9.28
CA ALA A 329 -6.98 -5.17 10.02
C ALA A 329 -7.93 -4.19 10.71
N CYS A 330 -9.23 -4.35 10.50
CA CYS A 330 -10.26 -3.52 11.13
C CYS A 330 -11.13 -4.39 12.03
N ASP A 331 -11.32 -3.96 13.28
CA ASP A 331 -12.12 -4.65 14.28
C ASP A 331 -13.62 -4.32 14.22
N GLY A 332 -14.00 -3.34 13.43
CA GLY A 332 -15.37 -2.93 13.21
C GLY A 332 -15.80 -2.99 11.75
N THR A 333 -16.94 -2.42 11.46
CA THR A 333 -17.45 -2.32 10.10
C THR A 333 -17.34 -0.89 9.60
N ALA A 334 -16.75 -0.67 8.45
CA ALA A 334 -16.56 0.66 7.89
C ALA A 334 -17.90 1.39 7.65
N THR A 335 -18.97 0.64 7.45
CA THR A 335 -20.29 1.21 7.19
C THR A 335 -21.01 1.69 8.44
N ASP A 336 -20.62 1.21 9.62
CA ASP A 336 -21.17 1.69 10.90
C ASP A 336 -20.31 2.78 11.52
N GLN A 337 -19.20 3.10 10.86
CA GLN A 337 -18.30 4.20 11.23
C GLN A 337 -17.71 4.05 12.63
N ARG A 338 -17.41 2.85 13.04
CA ARG A 338 -16.88 2.50 14.36
C ARG A 338 -15.75 1.47 14.25
N GLY A 339 -14.97 1.54 13.22
CA GLY A 339 -13.83 0.65 13.06
C GLY A 339 -12.54 1.30 13.52
N VAL A 340 -11.70 0.55 14.18
CA VAL A 340 -10.30 0.91 14.42
C VAL A 340 -9.43 0.09 13.51
N TRP A 341 -8.62 0.75 12.71
CA TRP A 341 -7.68 0.13 11.82
C TRP A 341 -6.31 -0.02 12.46
N ARG A 342 -5.72 -1.18 12.31
CA ARG A 342 -4.35 -1.49 12.74
C ARG A 342 -3.62 -2.18 11.60
N VAL A 343 -2.31 -2.08 11.60
CA VAL A 343 -1.49 -2.95 10.77
C VAL A 343 -1.14 -4.20 11.59
N ALA A 344 -1.63 -5.33 11.12
CA ALA A 344 -1.30 -6.65 11.65
C ALA A 344 -0.23 -7.33 10.78
N CYS A 345 0.34 -8.40 11.29
CA CYS A 345 1.40 -9.15 10.60
C CYS A 345 1.15 -10.65 10.69
N VAL A 346 1.36 -11.38 9.63
CA VAL A 346 1.42 -12.86 9.57
C VAL A 346 2.72 -13.29 8.91
N LEU A 347 3.17 -14.52 9.22
CA LEU A 347 4.39 -15.09 8.63
C LEU A 347 4.04 -16.18 7.63
N SER A 348 4.82 -16.28 6.56
CA SER A 348 4.73 -17.42 5.63
C SER A 348 5.06 -18.73 6.36
N GLN A 349 4.35 -19.78 5.99
CA GLN A 349 4.70 -21.14 6.40
C GLN A 349 5.62 -21.75 5.34
N PRO A 350 6.59 -22.56 5.76
CA PRO A 350 7.46 -23.29 4.84
C PRO A 350 6.68 -24.21 3.90
#